data_c3bb3864996f6487bff5ed0eb9e4b5f8
#
_entry.id   c3bb3864996f6487bff5ed0eb9e4b5f8
#
_cell.length_a   1.000
_cell.length_b   1.000
_cell.length_c   1.000
_cell.angle_alpha   90.00
_cell.angle_beta   90.00
_cell.angle_gamma   90.00
#
_symmetry.space_group_name_H-M   'P 1'
#
loop_
_entity.id
_entity.type
_entity.pdbx_description
1 polymer ?
#
loop_
_entity_poly.entity_id
_entity_poly.type
_entity_poly.pdbx_seq_one_letter_code
_entity_poly.pdbx_strand_id
1 'polypeptide(L)'
;LHTAYRRQRQMCIRDSEYRHFMEKEIYEQPEAILKTIDGRVGGDDVLDNIFGLGSSEMFEKVKRVQIVACGTSLHAGRVAANWFSAISELPTQIDYASEYRYRNPHVDDDSLLVTISQSGETADTLAALRYAQEKDYLSTLCICNVPTSSLARESEYSIFTNAGPEIGVASTKAFTTQLAALMLLALSLAKSRGKNPKLRTRVITALRSLPETVEETLKLKDIILEIAPEIANKDNALFLGRGIFLSLIHISE
;
A
#
# COMPACT_ATOMS: atom_id res chain seq x y z
N LEU A 1 -26.04 3.21 -15.13
CA LEU A 1 -24.69 2.93 -14.65
C LEU A 1 -24.69 1.95 -13.45
N HIS A 2 -25.51 2.14 -12.39
CA HIS A 2 -25.57 1.25 -11.23
C HIS A 2 -26.01 -0.19 -11.53
N THR A 3 -26.90 -0.41 -12.48
CA THR A 3 -27.43 -1.75 -12.84
C THR A 3 -26.43 -2.56 -13.67
N ALA A 4 -25.68 -1.91 -14.56
CA ALA A 4 -24.64 -2.56 -15.36
C ALA A 4 -23.45 -2.99 -14.46
N TYR A 5 -23.06 -2.14 -13.51
CA TYR A 5 -22.01 -2.44 -12.53
C TYR A 5 -22.39 -3.58 -11.58
N ARG A 6 -23.67 -3.66 -11.15
CA ARG A 6 -24.17 -4.80 -10.37
C ARG A 6 -24.19 -6.10 -11.16
N ARG A 7 -24.54 -6.07 -12.46
CA ARG A 7 -24.51 -7.26 -13.33
C ARG A 7 -23.09 -7.76 -13.59
N GLN A 8 -22.16 -6.86 -13.80
CA GLN A 8 -20.74 -7.20 -13.97
C GLN A 8 -20.13 -7.80 -12.70
N ARG A 9 -20.50 -7.28 -11.51
CA ARG A 9 -20.16 -7.87 -10.21
C ARG A 9 -20.67 -9.29 -10.08
N GLN A 10 -21.94 -9.55 -10.40
CA GLN A 10 -22.52 -10.89 -10.31
C GLN A 10 -21.93 -11.89 -11.32
N MET A 11 -21.53 -11.44 -12.51
CA MET A 11 -20.84 -12.28 -13.49
C MET A 11 -19.46 -12.71 -13.02
N CYS A 12 -18.67 -11.82 -12.45
CA CYS A 12 -17.31 -12.14 -11.96
C CYS A 12 -17.24 -13.20 -10.85
N ILE A 13 -18.32 -13.41 -10.07
CA ILE A 13 -18.38 -14.50 -9.06
C ILE A 13 -19.01 -15.76 -9.64
N ARG A 14 -20.07 -15.66 -10.45
CA ARG A 14 -20.74 -16.81 -11.01
C ARG A 14 -19.83 -17.70 -11.87
N ASP A 15 -18.82 -17.10 -12.49
CA ASP A 15 -17.85 -17.80 -13.33
C ASP A 15 -16.57 -18.19 -12.57
N SER A 16 -16.53 -17.97 -11.23
CA SER A 16 -15.41 -18.33 -10.37
C SER A 16 -15.76 -19.47 -9.42
N GLU A 17 -14.74 -20.22 -8.98
CA GLU A 17 -14.87 -21.29 -7.98
C GLU A 17 -15.18 -20.76 -6.57
N TYR A 18 -15.19 -19.44 -6.36
CA TYR A 18 -15.33 -18.79 -5.07
C TYR A 18 -16.77 -18.37 -4.79
N ARG A 19 -17.21 -18.53 -3.53
CA ARG A 19 -18.56 -18.12 -3.10
C ARG A 19 -18.67 -16.62 -2.83
N HIS A 20 -17.57 -15.98 -2.42
CA HIS A 20 -17.51 -14.58 -2.00
C HIS A 20 -16.37 -13.83 -2.69
N PHE A 21 -16.61 -12.55 -3.00
CA PHE A 21 -15.56 -11.69 -3.60
C PHE A 21 -14.31 -11.60 -2.73
N MET A 22 -14.50 -11.43 -1.42
CA MET A 22 -13.38 -11.37 -0.48
C MET A 22 -12.53 -12.65 -0.51
N GLU A 23 -13.15 -13.83 -0.57
CA GLU A 23 -12.40 -15.09 -0.70
C GLU A 23 -11.56 -15.10 -1.98
N LYS A 24 -12.15 -14.74 -3.11
CA LYS A 24 -11.45 -14.64 -4.39
C LYS A 24 -10.25 -13.67 -4.27
N GLU A 25 -10.48 -12.48 -3.72
CA GLU A 25 -9.47 -11.43 -3.57
C GLU A 25 -8.32 -11.85 -2.62
N ILE A 26 -8.59 -12.68 -1.61
CA ILE A 26 -7.56 -13.29 -0.77
C ILE A 26 -6.64 -14.19 -1.61
N TYR A 27 -7.21 -15.02 -2.50
CA TYR A 27 -6.42 -15.92 -3.36
C TYR A 27 -5.76 -15.21 -4.54
N GLU A 28 -6.18 -14.01 -4.91
CA GLU A 28 -5.55 -13.18 -5.93
C GLU A 28 -4.28 -12.45 -5.41
N GLN A 29 -4.00 -12.46 -4.11
CA GLN A 29 -2.86 -11.73 -3.53
C GLN A 29 -1.49 -12.08 -4.13
N PRO A 30 -1.12 -13.36 -4.34
CA PRO A 30 0.17 -13.71 -4.93
C PRO A 30 0.37 -13.04 -6.31
N GLU A 31 -0.61 -13.17 -7.18
CA GLU A 31 -0.56 -12.58 -8.52
C GLU A 31 -0.57 -11.04 -8.47
N ALA A 32 -1.36 -10.44 -7.58
CA ALA A 32 -1.43 -8.99 -7.42
C ALA A 32 -0.09 -8.42 -6.92
N ILE A 33 0.57 -9.10 -5.97
CA ILE A 33 1.90 -8.72 -5.48
C ILE A 33 2.92 -8.84 -6.64
N LEU A 34 2.90 -9.94 -7.39
CA LEU A 34 3.78 -10.14 -8.54
C LEU A 34 3.63 -8.99 -9.54
N LYS A 35 2.41 -8.64 -9.93
CA LYS A 35 2.12 -7.49 -10.82
C LYS A 35 2.58 -6.16 -10.26
N THR A 36 2.57 -6.01 -8.93
CA THR A 36 3.05 -4.79 -8.28
C THR A 36 4.56 -4.65 -8.36
N ILE A 37 5.32 -5.73 -8.33
CA ILE A 37 6.79 -5.70 -8.36
C ILE A 37 7.37 -5.89 -9.77
N ASP A 38 6.60 -6.44 -10.69
CA ASP A 38 7.03 -6.72 -12.05
C ASP A 38 7.45 -5.44 -12.80
N GLY A 39 8.57 -5.51 -13.53
CA GLY A 39 9.14 -4.36 -14.24
C GLY A 39 9.70 -3.26 -13.35
N ARG A 40 9.78 -3.45 -12.01
CA ARG A 40 10.25 -2.44 -11.05
C ARG A 40 11.51 -2.87 -10.30
N VAL A 41 11.85 -4.12 -10.39
CA VAL A 41 13.01 -4.72 -9.74
C VAL A 41 13.91 -5.37 -10.79
N GLY A 42 15.18 -4.96 -10.83
CA GLY A 42 16.20 -5.48 -11.74
C GLY A 42 17.47 -5.87 -11.00
N GLY A 43 18.11 -6.99 -11.38
CA GLY A 43 19.32 -7.44 -10.70
C GLY A 43 19.12 -7.55 -9.18
N ASP A 44 19.93 -6.82 -8.43
CA ASP A 44 19.94 -6.86 -6.96
C ASP A 44 19.30 -5.61 -6.32
N ASP A 45 18.62 -4.77 -7.11
CA ASP A 45 18.04 -3.51 -6.61
C ASP A 45 16.75 -3.12 -7.36
N VAL A 46 16.09 -2.04 -6.92
CA VAL A 46 14.98 -1.41 -7.64
C VAL A 46 15.53 -0.71 -8.90
N LEU A 47 14.70 -0.67 -9.95
CA LEU A 47 15.02 0.13 -11.14
C LEU A 47 14.87 1.63 -10.84
N ASP A 48 15.53 2.46 -11.65
CA ASP A 48 15.42 3.91 -11.52
C ASP A 48 14.08 4.42 -12.07
N ASN A 49 13.61 5.52 -11.51
CA ASN A 49 12.43 6.25 -11.98
C ASN A 49 11.12 5.44 -12.04
N ILE A 50 10.97 4.39 -11.20
CA ILE A 50 9.75 3.56 -11.14
C ILE A 50 8.52 4.32 -10.63
N PHE A 51 8.70 5.49 -10.05
CA PHE A 51 7.64 6.39 -9.58
C PHE A 51 7.32 7.52 -10.58
N GLY A 52 8.03 7.61 -11.68
CA GLY A 52 7.94 8.65 -12.69
C GLY A 52 9.31 9.23 -13.02
N LEU A 53 9.41 9.83 -14.20
CA LEU A 53 10.66 10.41 -14.70
C LEU A 53 11.18 11.47 -13.72
N GLY A 54 12.47 11.40 -13.36
CA GLY A 54 13.12 12.32 -12.42
C GLY A 54 12.87 11.99 -10.93
N SER A 55 12.17 10.90 -10.63
CA SER A 55 11.90 10.53 -9.22
C SER A 55 13.17 10.16 -8.46
N SER A 56 14.15 9.56 -9.12
CA SER A 56 15.40 9.18 -8.46
C SER A 56 16.19 10.41 -7.99
N GLU A 57 16.31 11.44 -8.82
CA GLU A 57 16.98 12.70 -8.50
C GLU A 57 16.21 13.50 -7.44
N MET A 58 14.89 13.44 -7.46
CA MET A 58 14.06 14.05 -6.42
C MET A 58 14.29 13.36 -5.08
N PHE A 59 14.35 12.02 -5.06
CA PHE A 59 14.56 11.24 -3.83
C PHE A 59 15.90 11.52 -3.14
N GLU A 60 16.93 11.93 -3.85
CA GLU A 60 18.21 12.36 -3.24
C GLU A 60 18.05 13.54 -2.27
N LYS A 61 17.07 14.40 -2.54
CA LYS A 61 16.80 15.63 -1.77
C LYS A 61 15.90 15.40 -0.57
N VAL A 62 15.19 14.28 -0.53
CA VAL A 62 14.22 13.96 0.54
C VAL A 62 14.96 13.75 1.86
N LYS A 63 14.55 14.47 2.91
CA LYS A 63 15.06 14.26 4.28
C LYS A 63 13.97 13.77 5.25
N ARG A 64 12.71 13.87 4.88
CA ARG A 64 11.60 13.36 5.67
C ARG A 64 10.42 12.94 4.79
N VAL A 65 9.57 12.10 5.33
CA VAL A 65 8.38 11.62 4.65
C VAL A 65 7.14 11.94 5.49
N GLN A 66 6.13 12.52 4.86
CA GLN A 66 4.79 12.67 5.44
C GLN A 66 3.85 11.72 4.70
N ILE A 67 3.24 10.79 5.43
CA ILE A 67 2.22 9.89 4.86
C ILE A 67 0.84 10.39 5.27
N VAL A 68 -0.07 10.45 4.31
CA VAL A 68 -1.47 10.85 4.56
C VAL A 68 -2.40 9.87 3.87
N ALA A 69 -3.26 9.22 4.64
CA ALA A 69 -4.20 8.20 4.15
C ALA A 69 -5.39 8.00 5.09
N CYS A 70 -6.34 7.16 4.68
CA CYS A 70 -7.48 6.71 5.49
C CYS A 70 -7.52 5.17 5.58
N GLY A 71 -8.19 4.65 6.61
CA GLY A 71 -8.49 3.22 6.75
C GLY A 71 -7.28 2.31 6.66
N THR A 72 -7.41 1.19 5.95
CA THR A 72 -6.35 0.20 5.78
C THR A 72 -5.10 0.76 5.08
N SER A 73 -5.25 1.74 4.19
CA SER A 73 -4.13 2.44 3.56
C SER A 73 -3.27 3.20 4.57
N LEU A 74 -3.88 3.79 5.62
CA LEU A 74 -3.14 4.40 6.72
C LEU A 74 -2.33 3.35 7.50
N HIS A 75 -2.90 2.17 7.72
CA HIS A 75 -2.21 1.08 8.40
C HIS A 75 -1.02 0.56 7.58
N ALA A 76 -1.14 0.48 6.24
CA ALA A 76 0.00 0.22 5.37
C ALA A 76 1.09 1.28 5.53
N GLY A 77 0.73 2.55 5.61
CA GLY A 77 1.65 3.66 5.91
C GLY A 77 2.36 3.51 7.25
N ARG A 78 1.65 3.07 8.30
CA ARG A 78 2.24 2.81 9.63
C ARG A 78 3.29 1.70 9.61
N VAL A 79 3.07 0.64 8.86
CA VAL A 79 4.08 -0.40 8.63
C VAL A 79 5.28 0.18 7.91
N ALA A 80 5.04 0.94 6.83
CA ALA A 80 6.08 1.51 5.99
C ALA A 80 6.98 2.53 6.73
N ALA A 81 6.46 3.26 7.71
CA ALA A 81 7.28 4.17 8.51
C ALA A 81 8.44 3.47 9.23
N ASN A 82 8.23 2.23 9.68
CA ASN A 82 9.32 1.42 10.25
C ASN A 82 10.36 1.07 9.17
N TRP A 83 9.91 0.77 7.95
CA TRP A 83 10.81 0.46 6.84
C TRP A 83 11.59 1.69 6.37
N PHE A 84 10.95 2.86 6.29
CA PHE A 84 11.63 4.09 5.93
C PHE A 84 12.70 4.46 6.96
N SER A 85 12.41 4.27 8.25
CA SER A 85 13.42 4.45 9.29
C SER A 85 14.57 3.44 9.19
N ALA A 86 14.27 2.15 9.01
CA ALA A 86 15.27 1.08 9.04
C ALA A 86 16.10 0.97 7.74
N ILE A 87 15.49 1.21 6.57
CA ILE A 87 16.09 0.98 5.26
C ILE A 87 16.64 2.27 4.68
N SER A 88 15.83 3.36 4.72
CA SER A 88 16.15 4.64 4.11
C SER A 88 16.73 5.66 5.10
N GLU A 89 16.69 5.38 6.39
CA GLU A 89 17.10 6.29 7.47
C GLU A 89 16.36 7.64 7.40
N LEU A 90 15.05 7.59 7.10
CA LEU A 90 14.19 8.76 6.98
C LEU A 90 13.16 8.83 8.10
N PRO A 91 13.09 9.96 8.83
CA PRO A 91 12.00 10.22 9.74
C PRO A 91 10.69 10.30 8.96
N THR A 92 9.64 9.67 9.50
CA THR A 92 8.34 9.58 8.85
C THR A 92 7.23 9.96 9.81
N GLN A 93 6.39 10.89 9.39
CA GLN A 93 5.15 11.25 10.07
C GLN A 93 3.96 10.66 9.34
N ILE A 94 2.89 10.35 10.09
CA ILE A 94 1.69 9.72 9.53
C ILE A 94 0.47 10.42 10.10
N ASP A 95 -0.40 10.87 9.22
CA ASP A 95 -1.65 11.52 9.60
C ASP A 95 -2.86 10.90 8.91
N TYR A 96 -3.99 10.89 9.63
CA TYR A 96 -5.28 10.64 9.00
C TYR A 96 -5.62 11.75 8.02
N ALA A 97 -6.01 11.41 6.81
CA ALA A 97 -6.34 12.39 5.78
C ALA A 97 -7.50 13.31 6.18
N SER A 98 -8.47 12.79 6.96
CA SER A 98 -9.57 13.57 7.52
C SER A 98 -9.10 14.68 8.46
N GLU A 99 -7.98 14.46 9.19
CA GLU A 99 -7.49 15.36 10.22
C GLU A 99 -6.37 16.29 9.71
N TYR A 100 -5.62 15.83 8.70
CA TYR A 100 -4.39 16.48 8.24
C TYR A 100 -4.56 17.96 7.93
N ARG A 101 -5.59 18.33 7.14
CA ARG A 101 -5.85 19.73 6.75
C ARG A 101 -6.27 20.64 7.91
N TYR A 102 -6.83 20.08 9.00
CA TYR A 102 -7.28 20.86 10.15
C TYR A 102 -6.17 21.13 11.16
N ARG A 103 -5.11 20.33 11.15
CA ARG A 103 -3.97 20.46 12.07
C ARG A 103 -3.00 21.58 11.66
N ASN A 104 -3.06 22.07 10.42
CA ASN A 104 -2.13 23.05 9.86
C ASN A 104 -0.66 22.67 10.18
N PRO A 105 -0.17 21.51 9.73
CA PRO A 105 1.17 21.04 10.06
C PRO A 105 2.24 22.00 9.52
N HIS A 106 3.32 22.14 10.27
CA HIS A 106 4.55 22.73 9.75
C HIS A 106 5.15 21.77 8.71
N VAL A 107 5.54 22.32 7.58
CA VAL A 107 6.13 21.55 6.48
C VAL A 107 7.54 22.10 6.23
N ASP A 108 8.49 21.19 6.17
CA ASP A 108 9.85 21.50 5.72
C ASP A 108 9.97 21.26 4.22
N ASP A 109 10.68 22.11 3.51
CA ASP A 109 10.87 22.11 2.05
C ASP A 109 11.68 20.91 1.51
N ASP A 110 12.19 20.05 2.39
CA ASP A 110 12.84 18.78 2.09
C ASP A 110 11.93 17.54 2.38
N SER A 111 10.63 17.79 2.59
CA SER A 111 9.63 16.76 2.90
C SER A 111 8.94 16.23 1.66
N LEU A 112 8.86 14.89 1.53
CA LEU A 112 8.03 14.21 0.54
C LEU A 112 6.65 13.90 1.11
N LEU A 113 5.59 14.40 0.49
CA LEU A 113 4.22 13.95 0.81
C LEU A 113 3.91 12.65 0.07
N VAL A 114 3.45 11.64 0.79
CA VAL A 114 2.98 10.37 0.23
C VAL A 114 1.51 10.18 0.56
N THR A 115 0.66 10.12 -0.45
CA THR A 115 -0.76 9.76 -0.31
C THR A 115 -1.00 8.32 -0.74
N ILE A 116 -1.85 7.61 0.01
CA ILE A 116 -2.15 6.19 -0.28
C ILE A 116 -3.66 6.01 -0.36
N SER A 117 -4.14 5.42 -1.45
CA SER A 117 -5.56 5.12 -1.63
C SER A 117 -5.73 3.98 -2.63
N GLN A 118 -6.62 3.03 -2.38
CA GLN A 118 -6.94 1.98 -3.34
C GLN A 118 -7.58 2.57 -4.60
N SER A 119 -8.63 3.37 -4.46
CA SER A 119 -9.38 3.95 -5.59
C SER A 119 -8.70 5.18 -6.19
N GLY A 120 -7.86 5.88 -5.43
CA GLY A 120 -7.35 7.20 -5.78
C GLY A 120 -8.42 8.32 -5.81
N GLU A 121 -9.61 8.05 -5.29
CA GLU A 121 -10.76 8.97 -5.26
C GLU A 121 -11.29 9.21 -3.82
N THR A 122 -10.55 8.79 -2.80
CA THR A 122 -10.95 9.03 -1.40
C THR A 122 -10.98 10.53 -1.12
N ALA A 123 -12.15 11.06 -0.82
CA ALA A 123 -12.40 12.51 -0.71
C ALA A 123 -11.44 13.20 0.26
N ASP A 124 -11.24 12.63 1.46
CA ASP A 124 -10.34 13.22 2.46
C ASP A 124 -8.87 13.17 2.01
N THR A 125 -8.43 12.07 1.36
CA THR A 125 -7.07 11.95 0.87
C THR A 125 -6.80 12.95 -0.27
N LEU A 126 -7.76 13.14 -1.16
CA LEU A 126 -7.67 14.13 -2.23
C LEU A 126 -7.67 15.57 -1.68
N ALA A 127 -8.53 15.84 -0.70
CA ALA A 127 -8.55 17.15 -0.04
C ALA A 127 -7.24 17.43 0.71
N ALA A 128 -6.64 16.42 1.33
CA ALA A 128 -5.34 16.52 1.99
C ALA A 128 -4.21 16.78 0.98
N LEU A 129 -4.21 16.11 -0.18
CA LEU A 129 -3.25 16.37 -1.26
C LEU A 129 -3.33 17.82 -1.73
N ARG A 130 -4.54 18.31 -2.06
CA ARG A 130 -4.75 19.69 -2.53
C ARG A 130 -4.33 20.71 -1.49
N TYR A 131 -4.64 20.48 -0.21
CA TYR A 131 -4.17 21.32 0.87
C TYR A 131 -2.64 21.33 0.98
N ALA A 132 -1.99 20.18 0.81
CA ALA A 132 -0.53 20.07 0.85
C ALA A 132 0.15 20.74 -0.35
N GLN A 133 -0.50 20.81 -1.51
CA GLN A 133 0.02 21.54 -2.69
C GLN A 133 0.10 23.07 -2.48
N GLU A 134 -0.61 23.60 -1.47
CA GLU A 134 -0.49 24.99 -1.04
C GLU A 134 0.65 25.20 -0.02
N LYS A 135 1.40 24.15 0.31
CA LYS A 135 2.52 24.15 1.27
C LYS A 135 3.83 23.89 0.54
N ASP A 136 4.93 24.12 1.25
CA ASP A 136 6.29 24.04 0.70
C ASP A 136 6.86 22.62 0.72
N TYR A 137 6.05 21.59 0.35
CA TYR A 137 6.57 20.25 0.16
C TYR A 137 7.56 20.20 -0.99
N LEU A 138 8.65 19.42 -0.84
CA LEU A 138 9.59 19.15 -1.91
C LEU A 138 8.89 18.56 -3.14
N SER A 139 7.95 17.63 -2.91
CA SER A 139 7.15 16.98 -3.94
C SER A 139 6.01 16.17 -3.35
N THR A 140 5.09 15.73 -4.22
CA THR A 140 3.96 14.87 -3.88
C THR A 140 4.03 13.55 -4.65
N LEU A 141 3.74 12.44 -3.98
CA LEU A 141 3.72 11.10 -4.53
C LEU A 141 2.44 10.37 -4.12
N CYS A 142 1.76 9.73 -5.08
CA CYS A 142 0.64 8.86 -4.74
C CYS A 142 0.93 7.39 -4.98
N ILE A 143 0.40 6.55 -4.11
CA ILE A 143 0.32 5.09 -4.27
C ILE A 143 -1.15 4.73 -4.43
N CYS A 144 -1.56 4.29 -5.61
CA CYS A 144 -2.95 3.91 -5.86
C CYS A 144 -3.07 2.75 -6.85
N ASN A 145 -4.28 2.21 -6.99
CA ASN A 145 -4.52 1.10 -7.91
C ASN A 145 -5.10 1.55 -9.27
N VAL A 146 -5.66 2.77 -9.32
CA VAL A 146 -6.35 3.28 -10.53
C VAL A 146 -5.54 4.39 -11.18
N PRO A 147 -4.90 4.14 -12.35
CA PRO A 147 -4.04 5.13 -13.02
C PRO A 147 -4.75 6.41 -13.47
N THR A 148 -6.05 6.33 -13.72
CA THR A 148 -6.87 7.47 -14.18
C THR A 148 -7.53 8.24 -13.02
N SER A 149 -7.16 7.94 -11.78
CA SER A 149 -7.74 8.57 -10.61
C SER A 149 -7.30 10.03 -10.43
N SER A 150 -8.06 10.77 -9.64
CA SER A 150 -7.75 12.17 -9.31
C SER A 150 -6.43 12.29 -8.55
N LEU A 151 -6.14 11.40 -7.60
CA LEU A 151 -4.85 11.37 -6.90
C LEU A 151 -3.68 11.18 -7.87
N ALA A 152 -3.81 10.27 -8.85
CA ALA A 152 -2.77 10.02 -9.83
C ALA A 152 -2.51 11.22 -10.75
N ARG A 153 -3.57 11.94 -11.12
CA ARG A 153 -3.46 13.12 -12.00
C ARG A 153 -2.93 14.37 -11.28
N GLU A 154 -3.23 14.48 -10.00
CA GLU A 154 -2.90 15.67 -9.20
C GLU A 154 -1.57 15.55 -8.46
N SER A 155 -0.99 14.34 -8.32
CA SER A 155 0.34 14.13 -7.74
C SER A 155 1.44 14.26 -8.78
N GLU A 156 2.62 14.75 -8.39
CA GLU A 156 3.78 14.86 -9.29
C GLU A 156 4.35 13.49 -9.65
N TYR A 157 4.38 12.58 -8.70
CA TYR A 157 4.85 11.20 -8.87
C TYR A 157 3.78 10.21 -8.49
N SER A 158 3.82 9.03 -9.10
CA SER A 158 2.85 7.98 -8.81
C SER A 158 3.42 6.59 -9.00
N ILE A 159 2.88 5.62 -8.25
CA ILE A 159 3.06 4.21 -8.51
C ILE A 159 1.71 3.50 -8.41
N PHE A 160 1.47 2.58 -9.35
CA PHE A 160 0.22 1.83 -9.41
C PHE A 160 0.43 0.41 -8.92
N THR A 161 -0.46 -0.06 -8.04
CA THR A 161 -0.35 -1.40 -7.46
C THR A 161 -0.73 -2.52 -8.43
N ASN A 162 -1.48 -2.19 -9.50
CA ASN A 162 -1.93 -3.15 -10.51
C ASN A 162 -2.68 -4.37 -9.93
N ALA A 163 -3.32 -4.20 -8.76
CA ALA A 163 -4.03 -5.26 -8.05
C ALA A 163 -5.35 -5.68 -8.71
N GLY A 164 -5.77 -4.99 -9.77
CA GLY A 164 -7.08 -5.18 -10.36
C GLY A 164 -8.22 -4.65 -9.47
N PRO A 165 -9.48 -4.87 -9.84
CA PRO A 165 -10.62 -4.41 -9.06
C PRO A 165 -10.73 -5.18 -7.73
N GLU A 166 -10.96 -4.47 -6.62
CA GLU A 166 -11.31 -5.00 -5.31
C GLU A 166 -12.74 -4.58 -4.99
N ILE A 167 -13.60 -5.56 -4.68
CA ILE A 167 -15.05 -5.41 -4.53
C ILE A 167 -15.48 -5.70 -3.08
N GLY A 168 -14.72 -6.55 -2.39
CA GLY A 168 -14.90 -6.86 -0.98
C GLY A 168 -14.86 -5.59 -0.13
N VAL A 169 -15.67 -5.54 0.93
CA VAL A 169 -15.71 -4.37 1.83
C VAL A 169 -14.40 -4.28 2.62
N ALA A 170 -13.95 -5.41 3.18
CA ALA A 170 -12.67 -5.48 3.84
C ALA A 170 -11.55 -5.59 2.79
N SER A 171 -10.54 -4.73 2.91
CA SER A 171 -9.41 -4.72 1.99
C SER A 171 -8.50 -5.94 2.21
N THR A 172 -8.11 -6.60 1.14
CA THR A 172 -7.24 -7.78 1.13
C THR A 172 -6.03 -7.55 0.22
N LYS A 173 -6.15 -7.85 -1.06
CA LYS A 173 -5.06 -7.68 -2.04
C LYS A 173 -4.61 -6.22 -2.22
N ALA A 174 -5.52 -5.25 -2.07
CA ALA A 174 -5.13 -3.84 -2.14
C ALA A 174 -4.19 -3.46 -1.00
N PHE A 175 -4.41 -3.98 0.21
CA PHE A 175 -3.53 -3.73 1.34
C PHE A 175 -2.13 -4.35 1.14
N THR A 176 -2.05 -5.62 0.75
CA THR A 176 -0.76 -6.30 0.53
C THR A 176 0.03 -5.71 -0.63
N THR A 177 -0.65 -5.28 -1.70
CA THR A 177 0.01 -4.58 -2.82
C THR A 177 0.45 -3.17 -2.46
N GLN A 178 -0.27 -2.45 -1.59
CA GLN A 178 0.20 -1.18 -1.03
C GLN A 178 1.46 -1.36 -0.19
N LEU A 179 1.54 -2.42 0.62
CA LEU A 179 2.77 -2.76 1.35
C LEU A 179 3.94 -3.03 0.39
N ALA A 180 3.72 -3.78 -0.68
CA ALA A 180 4.75 -4.02 -1.70
C ALA A 180 5.21 -2.71 -2.37
N ALA A 181 4.29 -1.82 -2.75
CA ALA A 181 4.61 -0.53 -3.34
C ALA A 181 5.36 0.40 -2.36
N LEU A 182 4.99 0.39 -1.08
CA LEU A 182 5.69 1.13 -0.03
C LEU A 182 7.08 0.58 0.25
N MET A 183 7.28 -0.73 0.14
CA MET A 183 8.61 -1.34 0.22
C MET A 183 9.48 -0.90 -0.96
N LEU A 184 8.93 -0.87 -2.19
CA LEU A 184 9.64 -0.32 -3.36
C LEU A 184 10.02 1.14 -3.15
N LEU A 185 9.17 1.95 -2.51
CA LEU A 185 9.49 3.33 -2.17
C LEU A 185 10.62 3.41 -1.15
N ALA A 186 10.59 2.59 -0.09
CA ALA A 186 11.68 2.54 0.89
C ALA A 186 13.02 2.19 0.25
N LEU A 187 13.03 1.21 -0.65
CA LEU A 187 14.22 0.80 -1.38
C LEU A 187 14.72 1.89 -2.34
N SER A 188 13.82 2.56 -3.08
CA SER A 188 14.18 3.65 -4.01
C SER A 188 14.76 4.85 -3.27
N LEU A 189 14.15 5.27 -2.16
CA LEU A 189 14.68 6.33 -1.28
C LEU A 189 16.04 5.97 -0.72
N ALA A 190 16.25 4.72 -0.30
CA ALA A 190 17.54 4.25 0.19
C ALA A 190 18.59 4.18 -0.92
N LYS A 191 18.21 3.74 -2.12
CA LYS A 191 19.10 3.67 -3.30
C LYS A 191 19.61 5.04 -3.70
N SER A 192 18.71 5.99 -3.94
CA SER A 192 19.06 7.36 -4.35
C SER A 192 19.96 8.07 -3.34
N ARG A 193 19.85 7.72 -2.06
CA ARG A 193 20.69 8.26 -0.98
C ARG A 193 21.92 7.42 -0.66
N GLY A 194 22.21 6.36 -1.41
CA GLY A 194 23.36 5.48 -1.20
C GLY A 194 23.32 4.67 0.10
N LYS A 195 22.11 4.46 0.70
CA LYS A 195 21.95 3.82 2.00
C LYS A 195 21.79 2.31 1.89
N ASN A 196 22.33 1.60 2.88
CA ASN A 196 22.09 0.19 3.20
C ASN A 196 22.11 -0.80 2.00
N PRO A 197 23.14 -0.82 1.10
CA PRO A 197 23.12 -1.63 -0.12
C PRO A 197 22.92 -3.13 0.15
N LYS A 198 23.62 -3.69 1.15
CA LYS A 198 23.46 -5.11 1.50
C LYS A 198 22.06 -5.47 2.00
N LEU A 199 21.43 -4.55 2.74
CA LEU A 199 20.06 -4.75 3.22
C LEU A 199 19.08 -4.66 2.04
N ARG A 200 19.27 -3.71 1.11
CA ARG A 200 18.44 -3.60 -0.09
C ARG A 200 18.45 -4.88 -0.90
N THR A 201 19.62 -5.44 -1.22
CA THR A 201 19.73 -6.73 -1.95
C THR A 201 18.98 -7.85 -1.24
N ARG A 202 19.10 -7.97 0.09
CA ARG A 202 18.35 -8.97 0.86
C ARG A 202 16.83 -8.77 0.78
N VAL A 203 16.38 -7.52 0.90
CA VAL A 203 14.94 -7.19 0.81
C VAL A 203 14.42 -7.46 -0.60
N ILE A 204 15.17 -7.14 -1.65
CA ILE A 204 14.81 -7.47 -3.04
C ILE A 204 14.64 -8.98 -3.23
N THR A 205 15.57 -9.78 -2.71
CA THR A 205 15.46 -11.25 -2.78
C THR A 205 14.17 -11.73 -2.09
N ALA A 206 13.88 -11.22 -0.88
CA ALA A 206 12.67 -11.56 -0.15
C ALA A 206 11.39 -11.07 -0.86
N LEU A 207 11.44 -9.89 -1.48
CA LEU A 207 10.29 -9.33 -2.21
C LEU A 207 9.95 -10.19 -3.45
N ARG A 208 10.95 -10.74 -4.13
CA ARG A 208 10.74 -11.65 -5.27
C ARG A 208 10.11 -12.98 -4.86
N SER A 209 10.46 -13.53 -3.70
CA SER A 209 9.87 -14.76 -3.18
C SER A 209 8.55 -14.54 -2.44
N LEU A 210 8.14 -13.29 -2.24
CA LEU A 210 6.92 -12.97 -1.49
C LEU A 210 5.64 -13.56 -2.09
N PRO A 211 5.40 -13.55 -3.42
CA PRO A 211 4.23 -14.19 -4.01
C PRO A 211 4.13 -15.67 -3.66
N GLU A 212 5.22 -16.42 -3.79
CA GLU A 212 5.29 -17.86 -3.42
C GLU A 212 5.03 -18.05 -1.92
N THR A 213 5.62 -17.21 -1.07
CA THR A 213 5.41 -17.27 0.39
C THR A 213 3.94 -17.04 0.75
N VAL A 214 3.27 -16.12 0.07
CA VAL A 214 1.83 -15.88 0.28
C VAL A 214 1.02 -17.06 -0.22
N GLU A 215 1.35 -17.64 -1.38
CA GLU A 215 0.68 -18.83 -1.90
C GLU A 215 0.78 -20.02 -0.93
N GLU A 216 1.97 -20.27 -0.36
CA GLU A 216 2.16 -21.30 0.68
C GLU A 216 1.33 -21.00 1.94
N THR A 217 1.22 -19.72 2.33
CA THR A 217 0.40 -19.31 3.48
C THR A 217 -1.08 -19.57 3.23
N LEU A 218 -1.57 -19.40 2.00
CA LEU A 218 -2.97 -19.65 1.64
C LEU A 218 -3.35 -21.14 1.72
N LYS A 219 -2.40 -22.05 1.71
CA LYS A 219 -2.63 -23.51 1.93
C LYS A 219 -3.06 -23.84 3.37
N LEU A 220 -2.93 -22.87 4.30
CA LEU A 220 -3.44 -23.03 5.68
C LEU A 220 -4.98 -23.04 5.76
N LYS A 221 -5.68 -22.85 4.65
CA LYS A 221 -7.15 -22.82 4.58
C LYS A 221 -7.80 -24.02 5.32
N ASP A 222 -7.30 -25.23 5.08
CA ASP A 222 -7.91 -26.44 5.64
C ASP A 222 -7.80 -26.46 7.17
N ILE A 223 -6.64 -26.04 7.71
CA ILE A 223 -6.43 -25.90 9.16
C ILE A 223 -7.34 -24.83 9.74
N ILE A 224 -7.52 -23.71 9.04
CA ILE A 224 -8.41 -22.63 9.47
C ILE A 224 -9.88 -23.11 9.48
N LEU A 225 -10.29 -23.91 8.49
CA LEU A 225 -11.63 -24.46 8.42
C LEU A 225 -11.94 -25.46 9.56
N GLU A 226 -10.92 -26.17 10.05
CA GLU A 226 -11.09 -27.05 11.23
C GLU A 226 -11.32 -26.25 12.52
N ILE A 227 -10.70 -25.06 12.65
CA ILE A 227 -10.79 -24.20 13.83
C ILE A 227 -12.04 -23.28 13.77
N ALA A 228 -12.48 -22.91 12.58
CA ALA A 228 -13.56 -21.94 12.36
C ALA A 228 -14.87 -22.26 13.12
N PRO A 229 -15.34 -23.52 13.26
CA PRO A 229 -16.53 -23.85 14.02
C PRO A 229 -16.44 -23.49 15.51
N GLU A 230 -15.24 -23.51 16.09
CA GLU A 230 -15.04 -23.16 17.51
C GLU A 230 -15.22 -21.65 17.75
N ILE A 231 -14.94 -20.85 16.72
CA ILE A 231 -15.01 -19.38 16.77
C ILE A 231 -16.38 -18.88 16.30
N ALA A 232 -17.03 -19.59 15.37
CA ALA A 232 -18.25 -19.15 14.69
C ALA A 232 -19.43 -18.80 15.62
N ASN A 233 -19.47 -19.40 16.82
CA ASN A 233 -20.53 -19.17 17.81
C ASN A 233 -20.11 -18.18 18.92
N LYS A 234 -19.00 -17.44 18.76
CA LYS A 234 -18.56 -16.42 19.72
C LYS A 234 -19.05 -15.06 19.28
N ASP A 235 -19.54 -14.27 20.24
CA ASP A 235 -20.03 -12.92 19.99
C ASP A 235 -18.90 -11.92 19.72
N ASN A 236 -17.69 -12.22 20.23
CA ASN A 236 -16.54 -11.33 20.14
C ASN A 236 -15.24 -12.11 19.92
N ALA A 237 -14.32 -11.51 19.16
CA ALA A 237 -12.95 -11.98 19.00
C ALA A 237 -11.95 -10.85 19.33
N LEU A 238 -10.86 -11.18 19.99
CA LEU A 238 -9.80 -10.23 20.32
C LEU A 238 -8.53 -10.63 19.57
N PHE A 239 -8.06 -9.74 18.72
CA PHE A 239 -6.78 -9.87 18.03
C PHE A 239 -5.71 -9.08 18.80
N LEU A 240 -4.57 -9.70 19.09
CA LEU A 240 -3.47 -9.08 19.84
C LEU A 240 -2.22 -9.00 18.97
N GLY A 241 -1.54 -7.85 19.01
CA GLY A 241 -0.28 -7.63 18.31
C GLY A 241 0.48 -6.44 18.89
N ARG A 242 1.74 -6.30 18.52
CA ARG A 242 2.58 -5.15 18.86
C ARG A 242 3.56 -4.83 17.73
N GLY A 243 4.12 -3.61 17.76
CA GLY A 243 5.05 -3.15 16.73
C GLY A 243 4.33 -3.04 15.37
N ILE A 244 4.94 -3.58 14.32
CA ILE A 244 4.35 -3.56 12.96
C ILE A 244 3.04 -4.36 12.87
N PHE A 245 2.85 -5.37 13.71
CA PHE A 245 1.64 -6.19 13.74
C PHE A 245 0.44 -5.47 14.34
N LEU A 246 0.63 -4.38 15.08
CA LEU A 246 -0.48 -3.57 15.61
C LEU A 246 -1.36 -3.00 14.48
N SER A 247 -0.76 -2.69 13.34
CA SER A 247 -1.49 -2.21 12.16
C SER A 247 -2.44 -3.26 11.56
N LEU A 248 -2.17 -4.55 11.76
CA LEU A 248 -2.99 -5.66 11.23
C LEU A 248 -4.25 -5.89 12.06
N ILE A 249 -4.26 -5.53 13.34
CA ILE A 249 -5.40 -5.70 14.24
C ILE A 249 -6.58 -4.84 13.79
N HIS A 250 -6.32 -3.63 13.34
CA HIS A 250 -7.35 -2.68 12.92
C HIS A 250 -7.94 -2.96 11.53
N ILE A 251 -7.44 -3.97 10.81
CA ILE A 251 -7.96 -4.36 9.49
C ILE A 251 -9.14 -5.32 9.63
N SER A 252 -9.27 -5.97 10.77
CA SER A 252 -10.27 -7.02 11.05
C SER A 252 -11.54 -6.51 11.76
N GLU A 253 -11.70 -5.20 11.94
CA GLU A 253 -12.90 -4.59 12.51
C GLU A 253 -14.01 -4.34 11.49
#